data_a1b5df272805d6b965a4195310deb1dd
#
_entry.id   a1b5df272805d6b965a4195310deb1dd
#
_cell.length_a   1.000
_cell.length_b   1.000
_cell.length_c   1.000
_cell.angle_alpha   90.00
_cell.angle_beta   90.00
_cell.angle_gamma   90.00
#
_symmetry.space_group_name_H-M   'P 1'
#
loop_
_entity.id
_entity.type
_entity.pdbx_description
1 polymer ?
#
loop_
_entity_poly.entity_id
_entity_poly.type
_entity_poly.pdbx_seq_one_letter_code
_entity_poly.pdbx_strand_id
1 'polypeptide(L)'
;GEIRKTIGLGLAVPDENVDYYYFYVNHWSVDDNMDYTQIRELEGGGHWITSNWIGAVLPISEFYNDSNADAQVNRVHSFFVSAINNTLDLLLTTKIRMK
;
A
#
# COMPACT_ATOMS: atom_id res chain seq x y z
N GLY A 1 6.81 3.96 25.00
CA GLY A 1 7.88 3.36 24.27
C GLY A 1 8.11 4.03 22.94
N GLU A 2 9.17 3.67 22.28
CA GLU A 2 9.49 4.23 20.98
C GLU A 2 8.70 3.53 19.87
N ILE A 3 8.41 4.28 18.83
CA ILE A 3 7.72 3.77 17.66
C ILE A 3 8.74 2.99 16.82
N ARG A 4 8.46 1.72 16.58
CA ARG A 4 9.35 0.85 15.82
C ARG A 4 8.80 0.47 14.45
N LYS A 5 7.49 0.52 14.29
CA LYS A 5 6.82 0.16 13.04
C LYS A 5 5.63 1.08 12.84
N THR A 6 5.46 1.57 11.64
CA THR A 6 4.31 2.41 11.28
C THR A 6 3.76 2.02 9.92
N ILE A 7 2.48 2.30 9.75
CA ILE A 7 1.82 2.22 8.45
C ILE A 7 1.29 3.61 8.13
N GLY A 8 1.66 4.13 6.97
CA GLY A 8 1.15 5.40 6.48
C GLY A 8 0.19 5.15 5.32
N LEU A 9 -0.85 5.99 5.23
CA LEU A 9 -1.76 5.92 4.10
C LEU A 9 -2.28 7.33 3.79
N GLY A 10 -2.67 7.54 2.55
CA GLY A 10 -3.15 8.85 2.14
C GLY A 10 -3.35 8.98 0.64
N LEU A 11 -3.51 10.23 0.22
CA LEU A 11 -3.63 10.62 -1.17
C LEU A 11 -2.46 11.52 -1.51
N ALA A 12 -1.77 11.23 -2.59
CA ALA A 12 -0.59 11.97 -3.02
C ALA A 12 -0.79 12.62 -4.39
N VAL A 13 -0.08 13.72 -4.61
CA VAL A 13 0.00 14.37 -5.92
C VAL A 13 0.97 13.60 -6.81
N PRO A 14 0.91 13.81 -8.15
CA PRO A 14 1.87 13.18 -9.05
C PRO A 14 3.31 13.45 -8.64
N ASP A 15 4.13 12.44 -8.72
CA ASP A 15 5.55 12.52 -8.37
C ASP A 15 6.35 11.55 -9.23
N GLU A 16 7.60 11.29 -8.85
CA GLU A 16 8.47 10.38 -9.60
C GLU A 16 8.07 8.91 -9.49
N ASN A 17 7.21 8.56 -8.51
CA ASN A 17 6.75 7.18 -8.32
C ASN A 17 5.52 6.89 -9.19
N VAL A 18 4.60 7.85 -9.29
CA VAL A 18 3.35 7.72 -10.06
C VAL A 18 3.07 9.05 -10.74
N ASP A 19 2.76 9.02 -12.03
CA ASP A 19 2.59 10.22 -12.85
C ASP A 19 1.16 10.79 -12.82
N TYR A 20 0.38 10.42 -11.81
CA TYR A 20 -0.97 10.92 -11.60
C TYR A 20 -1.25 10.96 -10.10
N TYR A 21 -2.38 11.55 -9.68
CA TYR A 21 -2.80 11.48 -8.27
C TYR A 21 -3.04 10.04 -7.90
N TYR A 22 -2.65 9.65 -6.69
CA TYR A 22 -2.77 8.25 -6.29
C TYR A 22 -3.02 8.11 -4.79
N PHE A 23 -3.78 7.07 -4.40
CA PHE A 23 -3.84 6.61 -3.02
C PHE A 23 -2.65 5.72 -2.74
N TYR A 24 -2.18 5.73 -1.50
CA TYR A 24 -1.02 4.91 -1.13
C TYR A 24 -1.17 4.32 0.26
N VAL A 25 -0.50 3.19 0.46
CA VAL A 25 -0.26 2.58 1.77
C VAL A 25 1.22 2.21 1.81
N ASN A 26 1.95 2.75 2.75
CA ASN A 26 3.36 2.40 2.93
C ASN A 26 3.63 2.02 4.37
N HIS A 27 4.85 1.61 4.65
CA HIS A 27 5.22 1.19 5.98
C HIS A 27 6.65 1.64 6.28
N TRP A 28 6.94 1.70 7.56
CA TRP A 28 8.28 1.96 8.06
C TRP A 28 8.55 1.04 9.24
N SER A 29 9.78 0.55 9.33
CA SER A 29 10.22 -0.29 10.44
C SER A 29 11.68 0.03 10.73
N VAL A 30 12.06 -0.01 12.01
CA VAL A 30 13.49 0.09 12.39
C VAL A 30 14.28 -1.12 11.89
N ASP A 31 13.58 -2.20 11.62
CA ASP A 31 14.15 -3.41 11.05
C ASP A 31 13.78 -3.44 9.56
N ASP A 32 14.76 -3.23 8.70
CA ASP A 32 14.55 -3.19 7.26
C ASP A 32 14.68 -4.56 6.58
N ASN A 33 14.64 -5.61 7.36
CA ASN A 33 14.79 -6.99 6.91
C ASN A 33 13.46 -7.59 6.48
N MET A 34 12.74 -6.89 5.60
CA MET A 34 11.39 -7.26 5.16
C MET A 34 11.45 -8.27 4.03
N ASP A 35 10.55 -9.24 4.05
CA ASP A 35 10.43 -10.25 3.00
C ASP A 35 9.35 -9.87 2.00
N TYR A 36 9.74 -9.17 0.96
CA TYR A 36 8.79 -8.71 -0.07
C TYR A 36 8.37 -9.83 -1.03
N THR A 37 8.91 -11.04 -0.90
CA THR A 37 8.43 -12.19 -1.68
C THR A 37 7.04 -12.64 -1.23
N GLN A 38 6.58 -12.20 -0.06
CA GLN A 38 5.27 -12.54 0.48
C GLN A 38 4.18 -11.54 0.07
N ILE A 39 4.51 -10.57 -0.77
CA ILE A 39 3.53 -9.59 -1.25
C ILE A 39 2.49 -10.28 -2.11
N ARG A 40 1.21 -10.03 -1.80
CA ARG A 40 0.07 -10.56 -2.53
C ARG A 40 -0.54 -9.49 -3.43
N GLU A 41 -1.29 -9.92 -4.45
CA GLU A 41 -2.03 -9.00 -5.29
C GLU A 41 -2.98 -8.15 -4.48
N LEU A 42 -3.13 -6.89 -4.91
CA LEU A 42 -4.07 -5.96 -4.29
C LEU A 42 -5.46 -6.14 -4.86
N GLU A 43 -6.48 -5.94 -4.03
CA GLU A 43 -7.85 -5.87 -4.48
C GLU A 43 -8.20 -4.43 -4.86
N GLY A 44 -9.16 -4.27 -5.75
CA GLY A 44 -9.59 -2.94 -6.19
C GLY A 44 -8.70 -2.32 -7.26
N GLY A 45 -7.59 -2.95 -7.60
CA GLY A 45 -6.61 -2.44 -8.54
C GLY A 45 -5.34 -1.98 -7.83
N GLY A 46 -4.53 -1.22 -8.54
CA GLY A 46 -3.27 -0.75 -7.99
C GLY A 46 -2.14 -1.75 -8.14
N HIS A 47 -1.01 -1.38 -7.60
CA HIS A 47 0.19 -2.23 -7.69
C HIS A 47 1.18 -1.86 -6.58
N TRP A 48 2.15 -2.74 -6.34
CA TRP A 48 3.23 -2.48 -5.40
C TRP A 48 4.41 -1.83 -6.10
N ILE A 49 5.02 -0.85 -5.42
CA ILE A 49 6.31 -0.29 -5.81
C ILE A 49 7.32 -0.81 -4.79
N THR A 50 8.42 -1.38 -5.26
CA THR A 50 9.43 -1.98 -4.39
C THR A 50 10.84 -1.48 -4.67
N SER A 51 10.97 -0.41 -5.49
CA SER A 51 12.26 0.22 -5.78
C SER A 51 12.22 1.69 -5.39
N ASN A 52 13.28 2.21 -4.83
CA ASN A 52 13.44 3.58 -4.33
C ASN A 52 12.50 3.94 -3.19
N TRP A 53 11.23 3.62 -3.33
CA TRP A 53 10.17 3.81 -2.34
C TRP A 53 9.32 2.55 -2.34
N ILE A 54 8.87 2.12 -1.19
CA ILE A 54 8.15 0.84 -1.07
C ILE A 54 6.76 1.09 -0.52
N GLY A 55 5.76 0.62 -1.26
CA GLY A 55 4.38 0.75 -0.84
C GLY A 55 3.41 0.30 -1.91
N ALA A 56 2.14 0.23 -1.54
CA ALA A 56 1.05 -0.04 -2.47
C ALA A 56 0.49 1.28 -2.97
N VAL A 57 0.18 1.36 -4.25
CA VAL A 57 -0.39 2.57 -4.86
C VAL A 57 -1.60 2.23 -5.70
N LEU A 58 -2.59 3.12 -5.69
CA LEU A 58 -3.75 3.04 -6.56
C LEU A 58 -3.91 4.38 -7.28
N PRO A 59 -3.43 4.50 -8.52
CA PRO A 59 -3.63 5.74 -9.28
C PRO A 59 -5.10 5.99 -9.55
N ILE A 60 -5.53 7.23 -9.38
CA ILE A 60 -6.94 7.60 -9.63
C ILE A 60 -7.29 7.38 -11.10
N SER A 61 -6.30 7.48 -12.00
CA SER A 61 -6.50 7.21 -13.42
C SER A 61 -7.02 5.80 -13.72
N GLU A 62 -6.84 4.86 -12.79
CA GLU A 62 -7.33 3.48 -12.99
C GLU A 62 -8.83 3.35 -12.79
N PHE A 63 -9.47 4.30 -12.10
CA PHE A 63 -10.88 4.13 -11.75
C PHE A 63 -11.75 5.37 -11.88
N TYR A 64 -11.20 6.50 -12.34
CA TYR A 64 -12.03 7.72 -12.40
C TYR A 64 -13.16 7.59 -13.42
N ASN A 65 -13.09 6.62 -14.32
CA ASN A 65 -14.14 6.32 -15.29
C ASN A 65 -15.08 5.21 -14.84
N ASP A 66 -14.96 4.74 -13.59
CA ASP A 66 -15.91 3.76 -13.08
C ASP A 66 -17.34 4.32 -13.13
N SER A 67 -18.32 3.43 -13.28
CA SER A 67 -19.68 3.76 -13.65
C SER A 67 -20.40 4.72 -12.70
N ASN A 68 -20.03 4.73 -11.42
CA ASN A 68 -20.67 5.61 -10.44
C ASN A 68 -19.79 5.78 -9.20
N ALA A 69 -20.19 6.68 -8.32
CA ALA A 69 -19.46 6.98 -7.10
C ALA A 69 -19.34 5.78 -6.17
N ASP A 70 -20.40 4.97 -6.08
CA ASP A 70 -20.35 3.77 -5.22
C ASP A 70 -19.30 2.78 -5.69
N ALA A 71 -19.17 2.57 -7.00
CA ALA A 71 -18.16 1.70 -7.57
C ALA A 71 -16.76 2.23 -7.26
N GLN A 72 -16.56 3.53 -7.37
CA GLN A 72 -15.27 4.16 -7.07
C GLN A 72 -14.90 4.01 -5.59
N VAL A 73 -15.86 4.27 -4.69
CA VAL A 73 -15.65 4.13 -3.26
C VAL A 73 -15.32 2.68 -2.89
N ASN A 74 -16.04 1.73 -3.47
CA ASN A 74 -15.80 0.31 -3.22
C ASN A 74 -14.40 -0.11 -3.67
N ARG A 75 -13.94 0.40 -4.80
CA ARG A 75 -12.59 0.11 -5.29
C ARG A 75 -11.52 0.64 -4.34
N VAL A 76 -11.66 1.89 -3.91
CA VAL A 76 -10.71 2.51 -2.97
C VAL A 76 -10.71 1.75 -1.65
N HIS A 77 -11.89 1.40 -1.14
CA HIS A 77 -12.01 0.64 0.09
C HIS A 77 -11.32 -0.73 -0.03
N SER A 78 -11.57 -1.46 -1.11
CA SER A 78 -10.94 -2.77 -1.32
C SER A 78 -9.42 -2.65 -1.42
N PHE A 79 -8.94 -1.60 -2.10
CA PHE A 79 -7.51 -1.33 -2.17
C PHE A 79 -6.92 -1.14 -0.78
N PHE A 80 -7.49 -0.23 0.03
CA PHE A 80 -6.95 0.05 1.35
C PHE A 80 -6.98 -1.18 2.25
N VAL A 81 -8.08 -1.93 2.25
CA VAL A 81 -8.20 -3.13 3.09
C VAL A 81 -7.14 -4.16 2.71
N SER A 82 -7.00 -4.47 1.44
CA SER A 82 -6.02 -5.46 1.00
C SER A 82 -4.58 -4.99 1.22
N ALA A 83 -4.29 -3.71 0.96
CA ALA A 83 -2.96 -3.15 1.15
C ALA A 83 -2.58 -3.12 2.63
N ILE A 84 -3.49 -2.71 3.50
CA ILE A 84 -3.24 -2.65 4.94
C ILE A 84 -3.02 -4.05 5.49
N ASN A 85 -3.88 -5.01 5.13
CA ASN A 85 -3.73 -6.39 5.60
C ASN A 85 -2.41 -7.00 5.14
N ASN A 86 -2.03 -6.76 3.90
CA ASN A 86 -0.77 -7.25 3.37
C ASN A 86 0.43 -6.64 4.11
N THR A 87 0.36 -5.34 4.36
CA THR A 87 1.41 -4.62 5.07
C THR A 87 1.54 -5.11 6.51
N LEU A 88 0.41 -5.35 7.18
CA LEU A 88 0.41 -5.92 8.53
C LEU A 88 1.07 -7.29 8.54
N ASP A 89 0.75 -8.14 7.57
CA ASP A 89 1.36 -9.46 7.46
C ASP A 89 2.88 -9.36 7.27
N LEU A 90 3.34 -8.44 6.44
CA LEU A 90 4.78 -8.22 6.26
C LEU A 90 5.45 -7.84 7.58
N LEU A 91 4.86 -6.90 8.31
CA LEU A 91 5.42 -6.42 9.57
C LEU A 91 5.42 -7.52 10.63
N LEU A 92 4.36 -8.31 10.72
CA LEU A 92 4.26 -9.39 11.68
C LEU A 92 5.20 -10.54 11.33
N THR A 93 5.32 -10.89 10.08
CA THR A 93 6.23 -11.94 9.61
C THR A 93 7.68 -11.56 9.93
N THR A 94 8.06 -10.31 9.66
CA THR A 94 9.39 -9.81 9.98
C THR A 94 9.66 -9.92 11.48
N LYS A 95 8.67 -9.52 12.30
CA LYS A 95 8.79 -9.62 13.76
C LYS A 95 8.98 -11.06 14.22
N ILE A 96 8.23 -12.00 13.64
CA ILE A 96 8.32 -13.42 13.99
C ILE A 96 9.71 -13.96 13.64
N ARG A 97 10.23 -13.60 12.47
CA ARG A 97 11.55 -14.04 12.02
C ARG A 97 12.69 -13.54 12.88
N MET A 98 12.51 -12.43 13.53
CA MET A 98 13.52 -11.82 14.37
C MET A 98 13.78 -12.60 15.66
N LYS A 99 12.99 -13.56 15.96
CA LYS A 99 13.23 -14.42 17.11
C LYS A 99 14.29 -15.50 16.79
#